data_f4dcf4a2659f02bdf14d4ea757fadb84
#
_entry.id   f4dcf4a2659f02bdf14d4ea757fadb84
#
_cell.length_a   1.000
_cell.length_b   1.000
_cell.length_c   1.000
_cell.angle_alpha   90.00
_cell.angle_beta   90.00
_cell.angle_gamma   90.00
#
_symmetry.space_group_name_H-M   'P 1'
#
loop_
_entity.id
_entity.type
_entity.pdbx_description
1 polymer ?
#
loop_
_entity_poly.entity_id
_entity_poly.type
_entity_poly.pdbx_seq_one_letter_code
_entity_poly.pdbx_strand_id
1 'polypeptide(L)'
;MGTKENRASAWLWCGQKDQRQEASYSCSHKRHILVATLGLLLQAIVHSAGVQDRDGGIALPATLFGRFPFLAKLFADSAYQGPIFGSALAKILPCIETEIVKRSDQAKGFVRLPKRWIVERTIAWLNRCRRLAKDWENLTRNALAFLKLASIRLMLRKLCNP
;
A
#
# COMPACT_ATOMS: atom_id res chain seq x y z
N MET A 1 28.28 11.08 -19.66
CA MET A 1 28.22 10.00 -18.65
C MET A 1 27.14 10.38 -17.66
N GLY A 2 25.91 9.90 -17.89
CA GLY A 2 24.77 10.24 -17.03
C GLY A 2 24.82 9.41 -15.77
N THR A 3 24.97 10.06 -14.65
CA THR A 3 24.72 9.50 -13.33
C THR A 3 23.30 8.93 -13.31
N LYS A 4 23.18 7.61 -13.21
CA LYS A 4 21.90 6.98 -12.89
C LYS A 4 21.51 7.43 -11.48
N GLU A 5 20.77 8.52 -11.42
CA GLU A 5 20.10 8.93 -10.19
C GLU A 5 19.36 7.73 -9.61
N ASN A 6 19.70 7.40 -8.39
CA ASN A 6 19.13 6.28 -7.64
C ASN A 6 17.70 6.66 -7.22
N ARG A 7 16.78 6.69 -8.20
CA ARG A 7 15.40 7.13 -8.02
C ARG A 7 14.66 6.08 -7.23
N ALA A 8 14.18 6.44 -6.06
CA ALA A 8 13.40 5.56 -5.22
C ALA A 8 12.05 5.22 -5.86
N SER A 9 11.66 3.97 -5.77
CA SER A 9 10.35 3.49 -6.23
C SER A 9 9.53 2.99 -5.04
N ALA A 10 8.21 3.15 -5.10
CA ALA A 10 7.30 2.66 -4.09
C ALA A 10 6.11 1.92 -4.71
N TRP A 11 5.46 1.07 -3.91
CA TRP A 11 4.28 0.31 -4.25
C TRP A 11 3.08 0.77 -3.44
N LEU A 12 2.02 1.14 -4.14
CA LEU A 12 0.71 1.39 -3.57
C LEU A 12 -0.15 0.13 -3.69
N TRP A 13 -0.70 -0.30 -2.57
CA TRP A 13 -1.56 -1.46 -2.50
C TRP A 13 -2.78 -1.22 -1.61
N CYS A 14 -3.92 -1.73 -2.06
CA CYS A 14 -5.14 -1.82 -1.28
C CYS A 14 -5.43 -3.30 -0.97
N GLY A 15 -5.66 -3.62 0.24
CA GLY A 15 -6.12 -4.92 0.67
C GLY A 15 -6.38 -4.86 2.17
N GLN A 16 -7.22 -5.42 2.62
CA GLN A 16 -7.83 -6.62 3.03
C GLN A 16 -9.30 -6.36 3.39
N LYS A 17 -10.20 -6.84 2.57
CA LYS A 17 -11.55 -7.13 3.03
C LYS A 17 -11.41 -8.40 3.87
N ASP A 18 -11.61 -8.34 5.16
CA ASP A 18 -11.99 -9.54 5.90
C ASP A 18 -13.41 -9.87 5.46
N GLN A 19 -13.50 -10.81 4.50
CA GLN A 19 -14.78 -11.34 4.03
C GLN A 19 -15.29 -12.31 5.09
N ARG A 20 -15.86 -11.79 6.15
CA ARG A 20 -16.90 -12.48 6.89
C ARG A 20 -18.20 -11.76 6.66
N GLN A 21 -18.94 -12.21 5.65
CA GLN A 21 -20.39 -12.10 5.63
C GLN A 21 -20.93 -12.89 6.83
N GLU A 22 -21.14 -12.20 7.93
CA GLU A 22 -22.17 -12.57 8.90
C GLU A 22 -22.78 -11.28 9.39
N ALA A 23 -24.09 -11.20 9.25
CA ALA A 23 -24.93 -10.10 9.63
C ALA A 23 -24.72 -9.75 11.11
N SER A 24 -24.03 -8.66 11.36
CA SER A 24 -24.10 -7.84 12.58
C SER A 24 -22.94 -6.85 12.56
N TYR A 25 -23.20 -5.57 12.34
CA TYR A 25 -22.36 -4.38 12.66
C TYR A 25 -20.83 -4.59 12.72
N SER A 26 -20.27 -5.24 11.73
CA SER A 26 -18.82 -5.44 11.62
C SER A 26 -18.23 -4.23 10.91
N CYS A 27 -17.60 -3.34 11.66
CA CYS A 27 -16.78 -2.25 11.14
C CYS A 27 -15.53 -2.84 10.48
N SER A 28 -15.67 -3.42 9.29
CA SER A 28 -14.50 -3.87 8.55
C SER A 28 -13.71 -2.67 8.03
N HIS A 29 -12.38 -2.76 8.13
CA HIS A 29 -11.47 -1.71 7.70
C HIS A 29 -10.74 -2.09 6.41
N LYS A 30 -10.52 -1.10 5.55
CA LYS A 30 -9.58 -1.21 4.44
C LYS A 30 -8.28 -0.52 4.81
N ARG A 31 -7.17 -1.16 4.45
CA ARG A 31 -5.82 -0.65 4.65
C ARG A 31 -5.21 -0.34 3.30
N HIS A 32 -4.82 0.90 3.08
CA HIS A 32 -3.97 1.28 1.95
C HIS A 32 -2.57 1.49 2.47
N ILE A 33 -1.61 0.86 1.85
CA ILE A 33 -0.21 0.93 2.24
C ILE A 33 0.66 1.34 1.07
N LEU A 34 1.66 2.14 1.37
CA LEU A 34 2.74 2.46 0.46
C LEU A 34 4.03 1.84 0.98
N VAL A 35 4.70 1.08 0.13
CA VAL A 35 5.86 0.27 0.50
C VAL A 35 7.04 0.60 -0.40
N ALA A 36 8.20 0.85 0.19
CA ALA A 36 9.45 1.01 -0.54
C ALA A 36 9.89 -0.32 -1.20
N THR A 37 10.82 -0.25 -2.14
CA THR A 37 11.40 -1.42 -2.82
C THR A 37 12.03 -2.44 -1.86
N LEU A 38 12.51 -2.00 -0.72
CA LEU A 38 13.03 -2.85 0.34
C LEU A 38 11.96 -3.52 1.21
N GLY A 39 10.68 -3.25 0.94
CA GLY A 39 9.57 -3.78 1.72
C GLY A 39 9.34 -3.04 3.04
N LEU A 40 9.79 -1.80 3.16
CA LEU A 40 9.52 -0.95 4.32
C LEU A 40 8.26 -0.11 4.08
N LEU A 41 7.42 -0.02 5.10
CA LEU A 41 6.22 0.81 5.05
C LEU A 41 6.63 2.29 5.05
N LEU A 42 6.29 3.02 3.99
CA LEU A 42 6.48 4.46 3.90
C LEU A 42 5.31 5.22 4.50
N GLN A 43 4.10 4.78 4.17
CA GLN A 43 2.87 5.40 4.65
C GLN A 43 1.72 4.39 4.64
N ALA A 44 0.73 4.62 5.49
CA ALA A 44 -0.51 3.86 5.51
C ALA A 44 -1.69 4.76 5.90
N ILE A 45 -2.86 4.42 5.38
CA ILE A 45 -4.14 4.93 5.86
C ILE A 45 -5.10 3.76 6.08
N VAL A 46 -6.01 3.94 7.01
CA VAL A 46 -7.06 2.99 7.34
C VAL A 46 -8.40 3.72 7.32
N HIS A 47 -9.36 3.17 6.64
CA HIS A 47 -10.72 3.72 6.59
C HIS A 47 -11.76 2.61 6.55
N SER A 48 -13.04 2.97 6.65
CA SER A 48 -14.13 2.02 6.55
C SER A 48 -14.12 1.27 5.22
N ALA A 49 -14.52 0.00 5.23
CA ALA A 49 -14.60 -0.83 4.03
C ALA A 49 -15.58 -0.31 2.98
N GLY A 50 -16.52 0.55 3.35
CA GLY A 50 -17.45 1.20 2.42
C GLY A 50 -16.81 2.22 1.48
N VAL A 51 -15.62 2.74 1.79
CA VAL A 51 -14.91 3.67 0.91
C VAL A 51 -14.35 2.92 -0.30
N GLN A 52 -14.48 3.50 -1.49
CA GLN A 52 -13.94 2.89 -2.71
C GLN A 52 -12.40 2.87 -2.69
N ASP A 53 -11.82 1.85 -3.31
CA ASP A 53 -10.36 1.67 -3.32
C ASP A 53 -9.65 2.85 -4.00
N ARG A 54 -10.26 3.43 -5.03
CA ARG A 54 -9.73 4.60 -5.74
C ARG A 54 -9.64 5.84 -4.85
N ASP A 55 -10.66 6.09 -4.04
CA ASP A 55 -10.71 7.27 -3.17
C ASP A 55 -9.68 7.16 -2.05
N GLY A 56 -9.59 6.00 -1.41
CA GLY A 56 -8.54 5.71 -0.45
C GLY A 56 -7.14 5.73 -1.06
N GLY A 57 -7.03 5.26 -2.32
CA GLY A 57 -5.78 5.30 -3.08
C GLY A 57 -5.30 6.71 -3.42
N ILE A 58 -6.19 7.68 -3.60
CA ILE A 58 -5.85 9.09 -3.80
C ILE A 58 -5.45 9.74 -2.47
N ALA A 59 -6.16 9.43 -1.40
CA ALA A 59 -5.89 10.00 -0.09
C ALA A 59 -4.48 9.68 0.41
N LEU A 60 -3.97 8.46 0.14
CA LEU A 60 -2.64 8.05 0.61
C LEU A 60 -1.51 8.89 -0.03
N PRO A 61 -1.40 9.01 -1.36
CA PRO A 61 -0.42 9.90 -2.00
C PRO A 61 -0.51 11.35 -1.54
N ALA A 62 -1.70 11.87 -1.26
CA ALA A 62 -1.87 13.22 -0.75
C ALA A 62 -1.13 13.45 0.60
N THR A 63 -1.00 12.40 1.43
CA THR A 63 -0.23 12.48 2.68
C THR A 63 1.28 12.48 2.48
N LEU A 64 1.75 12.20 1.26
CA LEU A 64 3.18 12.10 0.94
C LEU A 64 3.77 13.41 0.45
N PHE A 65 2.94 14.40 0.13
CA PHE A 65 3.39 15.67 -0.40
C PHE A 65 4.50 16.26 0.45
N GLY A 66 5.65 16.54 -0.15
CA GLY A 66 6.83 17.09 0.51
C GLY A 66 7.60 16.13 1.43
N ARG A 67 7.11 14.91 1.71
CA ARG A 67 7.77 13.98 2.65
C ARG A 67 8.83 13.09 2.00
N PHE A 68 8.67 12.77 0.74
CA PHE A 68 9.56 11.84 0.01
C PHE A 68 9.98 12.46 -1.33
N PRO A 69 10.84 13.48 -1.32
CA PRO A 69 11.25 14.19 -2.55
C PRO A 69 12.02 13.30 -3.53
N PHE A 70 12.60 12.20 -3.04
CA PHE A 70 13.36 11.25 -3.86
C PHE A 70 12.48 10.17 -4.53
N LEU A 71 11.19 10.16 -4.24
CA LEU A 71 10.27 9.20 -4.85
C LEU A 71 10.01 9.60 -6.30
N ALA A 72 10.48 8.77 -7.24
CA ALA A 72 10.37 9.05 -8.66
C ALA A 72 9.35 8.16 -9.36
N LYS A 73 9.07 6.97 -8.84
CA LYS A 73 8.16 6.01 -9.46
C LYS A 73 7.23 5.37 -8.46
N LEU A 74 5.95 5.34 -8.81
CA LEU A 74 4.88 4.71 -8.04
C LEU A 74 4.28 3.56 -8.84
N PHE A 75 4.32 2.37 -8.29
CA PHE A 75 3.61 1.22 -8.82
C PHE A 75 2.28 1.07 -8.10
N ALA A 76 1.20 0.84 -8.82
CA ALA A 76 -0.11 0.60 -8.24
C ALA A 76 -0.77 -0.63 -8.85
N ASP A 77 -1.63 -1.30 -8.08
CA ASP A 77 -2.41 -2.44 -8.55
C ASP A 77 -3.53 -2.00 -9.50
N SER A 78 -4.06 -2.93 -10.28
CA SER A 78 -5.19 -2.74 -11.20
C SER A 78 -6.44 -2.16 -10.53
N ALA A 79 -6.62 -2.32 -9.21
CA ALA A 79 -7.71 -1.69 -8.43
C ALA A 79 -7.69 -0.15 -8.53
N TYR A 80 -6.54 0.44 -8.82
CA TYR A 80 -6.35 1.89 -8.98
C TYR A 80 -6.42 2.36 -10.44
N GLN A 81 -6.86 1.48 -11.33
CA GLN A 81 -7.00 1.83 -12.74
C GLN A 81 -8.10 2.86 -12.96
N GLY A 82 -7.85 3.83 -13.82
CA GLY A 82 -8.83 4.77 -14.33
C GLY A 82 -8.31 6.20 -14.46
N PRO A 83 -8.95 7.02 -15.30
CA PRO A 83 -8.51 8.39 -15.57
C PRO A 83 -8.61 9.30 -14.33
N ILE A 84 -9.59 9.04 -13.46
CA ILE A 84 -9.81 9.81 -12.22
C ILE A 84 -8.60 9.67 -11.29
N PHE A 85 -8.13 8.44 -11.06
CA PHE A 85 -6.95 8.20 -10.24
C PHE A 85 -5.69 8.82 -10.83
N GLY A 86 -5.44 8.60 -12.12
CA GLY A 86 -4.27 9.14 -12.82
C GLY A 86 -4.23 10.67 -12.79
N SER A 87 -5.36 11.34 -13.09
CA SER A 87 -5.45 12.79 -13.08
C SER A 87 -5.32 13.40 -11.69
N ALA A 88 -5.90 12.78 -10.67
CA ALA A 88 -5.75 13.21 -9.28
C ALA A 88 -4.30 13.05 -8.80
N LEU A 89 -3.67 11.93 -9.12
CA LEU A 89 -2.28 11.68 -8.75
C LEU A 89 -1.30 12.64 -9.42
N ALA A 90 -1.49 12.94 -10.70
CA ALA A 90 -0.69 13.92 -11.43
C ALA A 90 -0.78 15.33 -10.83
N LYS A 91 -1.93 15.70 -10.27
CA LYS A 91 -2.09 16.99 -9.55
C LYS A 91 -1.38 17.00 -8.20
N ILE A 92 -1.39 15.88 -7.47
CA ILE A 92 -0.82 15.76 -6.13
C ILE A 92 0.70 15.58 -6.20
N LEU A 93 1.18 14.76 -7.12
CA LEU A 93 2.57 14.35 -7.25
C LEU A 93 3.03 14.46 -8.72
N PRO A 94 3.18 15.67 -9.27
CA PRO A 94 3.44 15.89 -10.70
C PRO A 94 4.77 15.32 -11.18
N CYS A 95 5.74 15.13 -10.27
CA CYS A 95 7.08 14.62 -10.59
C CYS A 95 7.20 13.10 -10.49
N ILE A 96 6.13 12.37 -10.15
CA ILE A 96 6.17 10.93 -9.94
C ILE A 96 5.57 10.20 -11.14
N GLU A 97 6.36 9.34 -11.77
CA GLU A 97 5.88 8.43 -12.79
C GLU A 97 5.01 7.32 -12.16
N THR A 98 3.79 7.15 -12.66
CA THR A 98 2.87 6.12 -12.15
C THR A 98 2.73 4.99 -13.15
N GLU A 99 2.93 3.76 -12.69
CA GLU A 99 2.76 2.55 -13.47
C GLU A 99 1.70 1.64 -12.83
N ILE A 100 0.61 1.39 -13.55
CA ILE A 100 -0.42 0.42 -13.12
C ILE A 100 0.00 -0.98 -13.56
N VAL A 101 0.26 -1.83 -12.60
CA VAL A 101 0.65 -3.23 -12.86
C VAL A 101 -0.60 -4.08 -13.01
N LYS A 102 -0.82 -4.55 -14.22
CA LYS A 102 -1.95 -5.41 -14.58
C LYS A 102 -1.48 -6.82 -14.90
N ARG A 103 -2.36 -7.80 -14.67
CA ARG A 103 -2.24 -9.12 -15.25
C ARG A 103 -2.55 -9.02 -16.75
N SER A 104 -1.77 -9.66 -17.59
CA SER A 104 -2.13 -9.79 -19.00
C SER A 104 -3.41 -10.62 -19.15
N ASP A 105 -4.36 -10.14 -19.94
CA ASP A 105 -5.63 -10.83 -20.20
C ASP A 105 -5.42 -12.17 -20.94
N GLN A 106 -4.28 -12.32 -21.65
CA GLN A 106 -3.88 -13.53 -22.35
C GLN A 106 -3.20 -14.58 -21.46
N ALA A 107 -2.86 -14.22 -20.22
CA ALA A 107 -2.13 -15.11 -19.32
C ALA A 107 -3.05 -16.19 -18.73
N LYS A 108 -2.89 -17.43 -19.18
CA LYS A 108 -3.49 -18.62 -18.59
C LYS A 108 -2.64 -19.10 -17.41
N GLY A 109 -3.28 -19.35 -16.25
CA GLY A 109 -2.58 -19.82 -15.05
C GLY A 109 -2.05 -18.74 -14.12
N PHE A 110 -1.19 -19.12 -13.16
CA PHE A 110 -0.58 -18.21 -12.20
C PHE A 110 0.58 -17.44 -12.85
N VAL A 111 0.47 -16.12 -12.93
CA VAL A 111 1.53 -15.24 -13.43
C VAL A 111 2.03 -14.35 -12.31
N ARG A 112 3.32 -14.38 -12.06
CA ARG A 112 3.99 -13.47 -11.11
C ARG A 112 4.06 -12.07 -11.73
N LEU A 113 3.32 -11.13 -11.15
CA LEU A 113 3.42 -9.73 -11.55
C LEU A 113 4.75 -9.14 -11.04
N PRO A 114 5.46 -8.36 -11.89
CA PRO A 114 6.73 -7.76 -11.52
C PRO A 114 6.61 -6.95 -10.24
N LYS A 115 7.52 -7.16 -9.29
CA LYS A 115 7.63 -6.40 -8.03
C LYS A 115 6.44 -6.46 -7.07
N ARG A 116 5.28 -7.04 -7.44
CA ARG A 116 4.12 -7.18 -6.57
C ARG A 116 4.44 -7.97 -5.29
N TRP A 117 5.31 -8.96 -5.41
CA TRP A 117 5.77 -9.77 -4.27
C TRP A 117 6.35 -8.94 -3.11
N ILE A 118 6.86 -7.70 -3.39
CA ILE A 118 7.39 -6.81 -2.35
C ILE A 118 6.31 -6.44 -1.35
N VAL A 119 5.14 -6.03 -1.85
CA VAL A 119 4.00 -5.67 -1.02
C VAL A 119 3.44 -6.90 -0.31
N GLU A 120 3.26 -7.99 -1.04
CA GLU A 120 2.75 -9.25 -0.48
C GLU A 120 3.64 -9.75 0.66
N ARG A 121 4.96 -9.68 0.50
CA ARG A 121 5.92 -10.00 1.54
C ARG A 121 5.79 -9.08 2.75
N THR A 122 5.65 -7.78 2.54
CA THR A 122 5.48 -6.82 3.63
C THR A 122 4.21 -7.10 4.42
N ILE A 123 3.11 -7.38 3.73
CA ILE A 123 1.83 -7.74 4.37
C ILE A 123 1.99 -9.05 5.16
N ALA A 124 2.64 -10.06 4.58
CA ALA A 124 2.89 -11.32 5.28
C ALA A 124 3.70 -11.11 6.57
N TRP A 125 4.68 -10.20 6.56
CA TRP A 125 5.43 -9.86 7.76
C TRP A 125 4.60 -9.09 8.79
N LEU A 126 3.78 -8.12 8.36
CA LEU A 126 2.88 -7.37 9.23
C LEU A 126 1.84 -8.28 9.88
N ASN A 127 1.28 -9.23 9.13
CA ASN A 127 0.27 -10.18 9.62
C ASN A 127 0.83 -11.22 10.62
N ARG A 128 2.15 -11.34 10.77
CA ARG A 128 2.74 -12.08 11.89
C ARG A 128 2.46 -11.42 13.25
N CYS A 129 2.10 -10.14 13.26
CA CYS A 129 1.60 -9.49 14.45
C CYS A 129 0.13 -9.89 14.65
N ARG A 130 -0.17 -10.65 15.71
CA ARG A 130 -1.52 -11.22 15.97
C ARG A 130 -2.66 -10.20 15.86
N ARG A 131 -2.42 -8.96 16.30
CA ARG A 131 -3.41 -7.86 16.23
C ARG A 131 -3.71 -7.39 14.79
N LEU A 132 -2.83 -7.68 13.82
CA LEU A 132 -3.02 -7.32 12.41
C LEU A 132 -3.53 -8.48 11.55
N ALA A 133 -3.48 -9.71 12.08
CA ALA A 133 -3.94 -10.90 11.36
C ALA A 133 -5.47 -10.91 11.16
N LYS A 134 -6.19 -10.23 12.04
CA LYS A 134 -7.65 -10.01 11.96
C LYS A 134 -7.96 -8.56 12.29
N ASP A 135 -9.13 -8.10 11.87
CA ASP A 135 -9.61 -6.74 12.18
C ASP A 135 -10.33 -6.76 13.54
N TRP A 136 -9.57 -6.49 14.59
CA TRP A 136 -10.06 -6.46 15.97
C TRP A 136 -10.43 -5.06 16.45
N GLU A 137 -10.02 -4.04 15.69
CA GLU A 137 -10.14 -2.67 16.14
C GLU A 137 -11.43 -2.04 15.62
N ASN A 138 -12.20 -1.43 16.50
CA ASN A 138 -13.42 -0.70 16.13
C ASN A 138 -13.11 0.71 15.57
N LEU A 139 -11.95 1.24 15.91
CA LEU A 139 -11.54 2.60 15.51
C LEU A 139 -10.39 2.54 14.50
N THR A 140 -10.57 3.21 13.37
CA THR A 140 -9.56 3.33 12.29
C THR A 140 -8.21 3.84 12.80
N ARG A 141 -8.23 4.79 13.76
CA ARG A 141 -7.00 5.33 14.39
C ARG A 141 -6.20 4.27 15.13
N ASN A 142 -6.89 3.35 15.83
CA ASN A 142 -6.24 2.26 16.56
C ASN A 142 -5.66 1.23 15.58
N ALA A 143 -6.42 0.85 14.56
CA ALA A 143 -5.94 -0.03 13.50
C ALA A 143 -4.70 0.54 12.80
N LEU A 144 -4.68 1.84 12.51
CA LEU A 144 -3.52 2.53 11.94
C LEU A 144 -2.32 2.55 12.91
N ALA A 145 -2.57 2.79 14.21
CA ALA A 145 -1.52 2.80 15.24
C ALA A 145 -0.83 1.42 15.34
N PHE A 146 -1.59 0.33 15.41
CA PHE A 146 -1.04 -1.02 15.42
C PHE A 146 -0.27 -1.36 14.14
N LEU A 147 -0.74 -0.91 12.98
CA LEU A 147 -0.04 -1.09 11.71
C LEU A 147 1.33 -0.38 11.72
N LYS A 148 1.37 0.86 12.22
CA LYS A 148 2.62 1.62 12.38
C LYS A 148 3.57 0.97 13.38
N LEU A 149 3.09 0.53 14.54
CA LEU A 149 3.90 -0.16 15.55
C LEU A 149 4.51 -1.47 15.00
N ALA A 150 3.72 -2.26 14.29
CA ALA A 150 4.24 -3.47 13.63
C ALA A 150 5.31 -3.15 12.58
N SER A 151 5.12 -2.07 11.82
CA SER A 151 6.10 -1.59 10.85
C SER A 151 7.40 -1.14 11.51
N ILE A 152 7.34 -0.37 12.61
CA ILE A 152 8.50 0.04 13.39
C ILE A 152 9.26 -1.19 13.88
N ARG A 153 8.57 -2.19 14.43
CA ARG A 153 9.18 -3.45 14.83
C ARG A 153 9.94 -4.14 13.69
N LEU A 154 9.35 -4.15 12.49
CA LEU A 154 10.02 -4.73 11.31
C LEU A 154 11.27 -3.94 10.92
N MET A 155 11.20 -2.61 10.96
CA MET A 155 12.33 -1.73 10.66
C MET A 155 13.47 -1.95 11.66
N LEU A 156 13.18 -1.96 12.95
CA LEU A 156 14.17 -2.22 14.00
C LEU A 156 14.83 -3.59 13.84
N ARG A 157 14.06 -4.63 13.54
CA ARG A 157 14.64 -5.96 13.27
C ARG A 157 15.59 -5.98 12.09
N LYS A 158 15.30 -5.22 11.03
CA LYS A 158 16.19 -5.12 9.87
C LYS A 158 17.43 -4.29 10.15
N LEU A 159 17.37 -3.33 11.08
CA LEU A 159 18.53 -2.56 11.51
C LEU A 159 19.46 -3.36 12.42
N CYS A 160 18.87 -4.19 13.31
CA CYS A 160 19.66 -5.00 14.26
C CYS A 160 20.19 -6.31 13.66
N ASN A 161 19.53 -6.82 12.61
CA ASN A 161 19.92 -8.06 11.90
C ASN A 161 19.87 -7.78 10.39
N PRO A 162 20.91 -7.14 9.84
CA PRO A 162 21.00 -6.80 8.42
C PRO A 162 21.08 -8.03 7.50
#